data_3305084db49e68382cb147e4133ff4ba
#
_entry.id   3305084db49e68382cb147e4133ff4ba
#
_cell.length_a   1.000
_cell.length_b   1.000
_cell.length_c   1.000
_cell.angle_alpha   90.00
_cell.angle_beta   90.00
_cell.angle_gamma   90.00
#
_symmetry.space_group_name_H-M   'P 1'
#
loop_
_entity.id
_entity.type
_entity.pdbx_description
1 polymer ?
#
loop_
_entity_poly.entity_id
_entity_poly.type
_entity_poly.pdbx_seq_one_letter_code
_entity_poly.pdbx_strand_id
1 'polypeptide(L)'
;MNKLLYIVLLISIGCQSKIYTVGNGIIKGQEDVEIGFIGKIDGVSYKVVDSLMLSTMIKNDEDLRFICTTKITNMSEMFRKSKFNGDISNWDVSNVTDMSEMFYESQFNGDISKWDVGNVTNMRRMFLTSKFNGDISKWDVSNVTDMYRMFYESEFNGDISKWDVSN
;
A
#
# COMPACT_ATOMS: atom_id res chain seq x y z
N MET A 1 44.84 -40.92 -13.86
CA MET A 1 45.01 -39.49 -13.49
C MET A 1 43.69 -38.78 -13.66
N ASN A 2 42.93 -38.67 -12.56
CA ASN A 2 41.63 -37.97 -12.54
C ASN A 2 41.87 -36.48 -12.40
N LYS A 3 41.50 -35.71 -13.42
CA LYS A 3 41.40 -34.25 -13.30
C LYS A 3 40.09 -33.92 -12.61
N LEU A 4 40.19 -33.54 -11.34
CA LEU A 4 39.09 -32.95 -10.58
C LEU A 4 38.79 -31.57 -11.19
N LEU A 5 37.66 -31.46 -11.85
CA LEU A 5 37.15 -30.19 -12.37
C LEU A 5 36.56 -29.42 -11.18
N TYR A 6 37.31 -28.45 -10.65
CA TYR A 6 36.75 -27.49 -9.68
C TYR A 6 35.81 -26.56 -10.44
N ILE A 7 34.51 -26.80 -10.28
CA ILE A 7 33.49 -25.83 -10.64
C ILE A 7 33.55 -24.74 -9.56
N VAL A 8 34.23 -23.64 -9.85
CA VAL A 8 34.12 -22.42 -9.05
C VAL A 8 32.73 -21.87 -9.31
N LEU A 9 31.83 -22.15 -8.38
CA LEU A 9 30.52 -21.46 -8.33
C LEU A 9 30.82 -20.01 -7.97
N LEU A 10 30.98 -19.15 -8.97
CA LEU A 10 30.91 -17.70 -8.78
C LEU A 10 29.48 -17.37 -8.34
N ILE A 11 29.25 -17.40 -7.01
CA ILE A 11 28.10 -16.74 -6.44
C ILE A 11 28.35 -15.27 -6.70
N SER A 12 27.79 -14.76 -7.81
CA SER A 12 27.61 -13.33 -7.97
C SER A 12 26.68 -12.92 -6.82
N ILE A 13 27.26 -12.33 -5.78
CA ILE A 13 26.51 -11.52 -4.84
C ILE A 13 26.10 -10.29 -5.65
N GLY A 14 25.14 -10.50 -6.56
CA GLY A 14 24.44 -9.43 -7.22
C GLY A 14 23.78 -8.63 -6.12
N CYS A 15 24.10 -7.35 -6.03
CA CYS A 15 23.40 -6.41 -5.19
C CYS A 15 21.93 -6.43 -5.63
N GLN A 16 21.15 -7.37 -5.06
CA GLN A 16 19.71 -7.43 -5.32
C GLN A 16 19.12 -6.13 -4.80
N SER A 17 18.44 -5.42 -5.67
CA SER A 17 17.76 -4.20 -5.27
C SER A 17 16.84 -4.51 -4.09
N LYS A 18 17.00 -3.81 -2.95
CA LYS A 18 16.15 -3.99 -1.76
C LYS A 18 14.70 -3.55 -1.99
N ILE A 19 14.43 -2.89 -3.12
CA ILE A 19 13.08 -2.56 -3.59
C ILE A 19 12.87 -3.08 -5.01
N TYR A 20 11.67 -3.48 -5.34
CA TYR A 20 11.31 -4.08 -6.63
C TYR A 20 9.84 -3.83 -6.96
N THR A 21 9.47 -4.04 -8.23
CA THR A 21 8.08 -3.98 -8.68
C THR A 21 7.51 -5.39 -8.81
N VAL A 22 6.29 -5.62 -8.35
CA VAL A 22 5.53 -6.83 -8.67
C VAL A 22 4.66 -6.61 -9.92
N GLY A 23 4.18 -7.71 -10.53
CA GLY A 23 3.55 -7.71 -11.86
C GLY A 23 2.33 -6.79 -12.06
N ASN A 24 1.72 -6.27 -10.97
CA ASN A 24 0.62 -5.31 -11.00
C ASN A 24 1.07 -3.84 -10.84
N GLY A 25 2.40 -3.57 -10.78
CA GLY A 25 2.98 -2.24 -10.63
C GLY A 25 3.17 -1.76 -9.20
N ILE A 26 2.89 -2.59 -8.19
CA ILE A 26 3.11 -2.26 -6.78
C ILE A 26 4.61 -2.23 -6.47
N ILE A 27 5.06 -1.21 -5.74
CA ILE A 27 6.45 -1.05 -5.30
C ILE A 27 6.63 -1.72 -3.94
N LYS A 28 7.43 -2.80 -3.91
CA LYS A 28 7.70 -3.55 -2.68
C LYS A 28 9.15 -3.41 -2.22
N GLY A 29 9.36 -3.44 -0.91
CA GLY A 29 10.64 -3.61 -0.27
C GLY A 29 10.87 -5.06 0.16
N GLN A 30 12.13 -5.51 0.18
CA GLN A 30 12.50 -6.78 0.80
C GLN A 30 12.25 -6.72 2.31
N GLU A 31 12.14 -7.88 2.97
CA GLU A 31 11.86 -7.97 4.40
C GLU A 31 12.88 -7.21 5.25
N ASP A 32 14.16 -7.23 4.86
CA ASP A 32 15.28 -6.57 5.53
C ASP A 32 15.51 -5.11 5.10
N VAL A 33 14.64 -4.54 4.22
CA VAL A 33 14.81 -3.15 3.81
C VAL A 33 14.59 -2.20 4.99
N GLU A 34 15.48 -1.24 5.15
CA GLU A 34 15.41 -0.27 6.25
C GLU A 34 14.53 0.94 5.88
N ILE A 35 13.87 1.52 6.89
CA ILE A 35 13.15 2.80 6.76
C ILE A 35 14.17 3.89 6.40
N GLY A 36 13.81 4.75 5.43
CA GLY A 36 14.69 5.77 4.90
C GLY A 36 15.61 5.31 3.77
N PHE A 37 15.70 3.98 3.50
CA PHE A 37 16.46 3.48 2.34
C PHE A 37 15.93 4.09 1.05
N ILE A 38 16.85 4.47 0.15
CA ILE A 38 16.52 4.94 -1.20
C ILE A 38 17.09 3.94 -2.20
N GLY A 39 16.19 3.27 -2.92
CA GLY A 39 16.55 2.36 -3.99
C GLY A 39 16.09 2.89 -5.35
N LYS A 40 16.52 2.22 -6.43
CA LYS A 40 16.12 2.57 -7.79
C LYS A 40 15.45 1.40 -8.49
N ILE A 41 14.37 1.71 -9.21
CA ILE A 41 13.70 0.81 -10.14
C ILE A 41 13.63 1.55 -11.48
N ASP A 42 14.20 0.98 -12.53
CA ASP A 42 14.25 1.59 -13.90
C ASP A 42 14.72 3.04 -13.90
N GLY A 43 15.74 3.36 -13.07
CA GLY A 43 16.31 4.69 -12.96
C GLY A 43 15.54 5.67 -12.06
N VAL A 44 14.32 5.34 -11.63
CA VAL A 44 13.51 6.13 -10.70
C VAL A 44 13.85 5.78 -9.26
N SER A 45 14.09 6.80 -8.42
CA SER A 45 14.40 6.61 -7.01
C SER A 45 13.12 6.54 -6.18
N TYR A 46 13.05 5.54 -5.29
CA TYR A 46 11.96 5.35 -4.32
C TYR A 46 12.52 5.32 -2.90
N LYS A 47 11.85 6.01 -1.97
CA LYS A 47 12.21 6.05 -0.55
C LYS A 47 11.29 5.14 0.26
N VAL A 48 11.87 4.26 1.07
CA VAL A 48 11.12 3.43 2.03
C VAL A 48 10.68 4.30 3.22
N VAL A 49 9.38 4.28 3.51
CA VAL A 49 8.80 5.12 4.55
C VAL A 49 8.03 4.30 5.58
N ASP A 50 7.94 4.83 6.81
CA ASP A 50 7.00 4.39 7.84
C ASP A 50 5.77 5.32 7.93
N SER A 51 4.84 5.01 8.83
CA SER A 51 3.61 5.80 9.01
C SER A 51 3.90 7.24 9.44
N LEU A 52 4.93 7.48 10.26
CA LEU A 52 5.28 8.83 10.74
C LEU A 52 5.87 9.68 9.61
N MET A 53 6.80 9.11 8.83
CA MET A 53 7.35 9.78 7.64
C MET A 53 6.27 10.10 6.64
N LEU A 54 5.39 9.12 6.32
CA LEU A 54 4.30 9.31 5.39
C LEU A 54 3.34 10.43 5.85
N SER A 55 2.92 10.42 7.12
CA SER A 55 2.05 11.46 7.67
C SER A 55 2.70 12.85 7.60
N THR A 56 4.01 12.93 7.79
CA THR A 56 4.77 14.18 7.67
C THR A 56 4.81 14.67 6.22
N MET A 57 5.07 13.76 5.26
CA MET A 57 5.07 14.07 3.83
C MET A 57 3.70 14.58 3.36
N ILE A 58 2.61 13.95 3.81
CA ILE A 58 1.24 14.39 3.51
C ILE A 58 0.97 15.80 4.06
N LYS A 59 1.37 16.09 5.30
CA LYS A 59 1.21 17.42 5.91
C LYS A 59 1.99 18.51 5.19
N ASN A 60 3.14 18.15 4.61
CA ASN A 60 4.02 19.07 3.88
C ASN A 60 3.66 19.16 2.39
N ASP A 61 2.61 18.47 1.92
CA ASP A 61 2.21 18.39 0.51
C ASP A 61 3.34 17.88 -0.41
N GLU A 62 4.13 16.91 0.08
CA GLU A 62 5.23 16.30 -0.67
C GLU A 62 4.70 15.33 -1.74
N ASP A 63 5.52 15.05 -2.75
CA ASP A 63 5.18 14.08 -3.80
C ASP A 63 5.21 12.64 -3.28
N LEU A 64 4.07 11.98 -3.26
CA LEU A 64 3.90 10.63 -2.72
C LEU A 64 4.05 9.51 -3.77
N ARG A 65 4.37 9.84 -5.04
CA ARG A 65 4.49 8.85 -6.12
C ARG A 65 5.74 7.98 -6.01
N PHE A 66 6.79 8.48 -5.34
CA PHE A 66 8.12 7.88 -5.31
C PHE A 66 8.48 7.33 -3.93
N ILE A 67 7.52 6.68 -3.29
CA ILE A 67 7.72 6.03 -1.99
C ILE A 67 7.41 4.53 -2.06
N CYS A 68 8.04 3.78 -1.14
CA CYS A 68 7.77 2.37 -0.89
C CYS A 68 7.16 2.25 0.50
N THR A 69 5.93 1.75 0.58
CA THR A 69 5.10 1.72 1.79
C THR A 69 5.10 0.36 2.50
N THR A 70 5.91 -0.61 2.03
CA THR A 70 5.97 -2.00 2.56
C THR A 70 6.13 -2.07 4.09
N LYS A 71 6.77 -1.07 4.73
CA LYS A 71 6.99 -1.04 6.19
C LYS A 71 5.82 -0.48 7.00
N ILE A 72 4.75 -0.06 6.34
CA ILE A 72 3.60 0.53 7.02
C ILE A 72 2.61 -0.58 7.40
N THR A 73 2.26 -0.62 8.67
CA THR A 73 1.26 -1.54 9.23
C THR A 73 -0.02 -0.84 9.69
N ASN A 74 0.03 0.49 9.83
CA ASN A 74 -1.11 1.31 10.23
C ASN A 74 -1.21 2.55 9.33
N MET A 75 -2.35 2.69 8.64
CA MET A 75 -2.70 3.83 7.77
C MET A 75 -3.95 4.57 8.28
N SER A 76 -4.33 4.37 9.55
CA SER A 76 -5.50 5.05 10.13
C SER A 76 -5.36 6.58 10.02
N GLU A 77 -6.47 7.23 9.66
CA GLU A 77 -6.59 8.69 9.54
C GLU A 77 -5.61 9.38 8.56
N MET A 78 -4.85 8.61 7.74
CA MET A 78 -3.72 9.13 6.95
C MET A 78 -4.11 10.26 5.99
N PHE A 79 -5.28 10.18 5.36
CA PHE A 79 -5.85 11.20 4.48
C PHE A 79 -7.17 11.78 5.01
N ARG A 80 -7.38 11.71 6.33
CA ARG A 80 -8.58 12.25 6.97
C ARG A 80 -8.73 13.75 6.67
N LYS A 81 -9.90 14.14 6.12
CA LYS A 81 -10.24 15.53 5.74
C LYS A 81 -9.25 16.13 4.72
N SER A 82 -8.52 15.31 4.01
CA SER A 82 -7.51 15.73 3.05
C SER A 82 -8.13 16.13 1.71
N LYS A 83 -7.50 17.11 1.06
CA LYS A 83 -7.77 17.47 -0.34
C LYS A 83 -6.92 16.68 -1.33
N PHE A 84 -6.04 15.80 -0.83
CA PHE A 84 -5.19 14.97 -1.68
C PHE A 84 -6.03 14.10 -2.60
N ASN A 85 -5.68 14.10 -3.89
CA ASN A 85 -6.26 13.24 -4.92
C ASN A 85 -5.19 12.82 -5.94
N GLY A 86 -3.95 12.59 -5.47
CA GLY A 86 -2.83 12.15 -6.29
C GLY A 86 -2.80 10.64 -6.46
N ASP A 87 -1.85 10.16 -7.28
CA ASP A 87 -1.66 8.74 -7.57
C ASP A 87 -0.91 8.02 -6.44
N ILE A 88 -1.57 7.03 -5.86
CA ILE A 88 -1.05 6.11 -4.84
C ILE A 88 -1.32 4.64 -5.23
N SER A 89 -1.61 4.40 -6.50
CA SER A 89 -1.98 3.07 -7.03
C SER A 89 -0.86 2.03 -6.91
N ASN A 90 0.40 2.48 -6.79
CA ASN A 90 1.58 1.64 -6.67
C ASN A 90 1.99 1.32 -5.22
N TRP A 91 1.24 1.79 -4.22
CA TRP A 91 1.57 1.54 -2.82
C TRP A 91 1.38 0.07 -2.44
N ASP A 92 2.35 -0.46 -1.70
CA ASP A 92 2.23 -1.76 -1.05
C ASP A 92 1.53 -1.60 0.31
N VAL A 93 0.30 -2.09 0.40
CA VAL A 93 -0.49 -2.07 1.62
C VAL A 93 -0.65 -3.47 2.24
N SER A 94 0.05 -4.47 1.69
CA SER A 94 -0.11 -5.88 2.10
C SER A 94 0.25 -6.16 3.57
N ASN A 95 0.98 -5.26 4.24
CA ASN A 95 1.29 -5.37 5.67
C ASN A 95 0.38 -4.50 6.56
N VAL A 96 -0.57 -3.76 5.97
CA VAL A 96 -1.47 -2.88 6.73
C VAL A 96 -2.57 -3.70 7.39
N THR A 97 -2.78 -3.44 8.69
CA THR A 97 -3.83 -4.08 9.48
C THR A 97 -4.94 -3.11 9.88
N ASP A 98 -4.66 -1.81 9.90
CA ASP A 98 -5.62 -0.75 10.28
C ASP A 98 -5.67 0.35 9.21
N MET A 99 -6.86 0.51 8.61
CA MET A 99 -7.21 1.57 7.65
C MET A 99 -8.39 2.41 8.15
N SER A 100 -8.66 2.41 9.47
CA SER A 100 -9.79 3.16 10.03
C SER A 100 -9.68 4.66 9.72
N GLU A 101 -10.78 5.25 9.29
CA GLU A 101 -10.89 6.68 8.95
C GLU A 101 -9.86 7.18 7.90
N MET A 102 -9.17 6.28 7.16
CA MET A 102 -8.08 6.67 6.24
C MET A 102 -8.50 7.75 5.24
N PHE A 103 -9.70 7.65 4.69
CA PHE A 103 -10.26 8.61 3.73
C PHE A 103 -11.55 9.29 4.25
N TYR A 104 -11.69 9.41 5.57
CA TYR A 104 -12.82 10.12 6.20
C TYR A 104 -12.90 11.57 5.73
N GLU A 105 -14.06 12.02 5.20
CA GLU A 105 -14.28 13.37 4.64
C GLU A 105 -13.21 13.78 3.60
N SER A 106 -12.60 12.82 2.90
CA SER A 106 -11.51 13.04 1.92
C SER A 106 -12.04 13.32 0.52
N GLN A 107 -11.27 14.10 -0.26
CA GLN A 107 -11.52 14.33 -1.69
C GLN A 107 -10.90 13.24 -2.59
N PHE A 108 -10.22 12.25 -2.00
CA PHE A 108 -9.56 11.18 -2.75
C PHE A 108 -10.56 10.35 -3.55
N ASN A 109 -10.26 10.17 -4.85
CA ASN A 109 -11.01 9.31 -5.76
C ASN A 109 -10.07 8.63 -6.78
N GLY A 110 -8.82 8.34 -6.36
CA GLY A 110 -7.81 7.67 -7.19
C GLY A 110 -8.00 6.16 -7.26
N ASP A 111 -7.21 5.51 -8.13
CA ASP A 111 -7.24 4.05 -8.32
C ASP A 111 -6.49 3.34 -7.18
N ILE A 112 -7.22 2.51 -6.43
CA ILE A 112 -6.70 1.61 -5.38
C ILE A 112 -7.18 0.17 -5.60
N SER A 113 -7.63 -0.16 -6.81
CA SER A 113 -8.18 -1.48 -7.17
C SER A 113 -7.17 -2.63 -7.03
N LYS A 114 -5.86 -2.30 -7.05
CA LYS A 114 -4.75 -3.27 -6.98
C LYS A 114 -4.22 -3.47 -5.57
N TRP A 115 -4.72 -2.74 -4.59
CA TRP A 115 -4.28 -2.89 -3.22
C TRP A 115 -4.62 -4.26 -2.66
N ASP A 116 -3.63 -4.90 -2.05
CA ASP A 116 -3.80 -6.15 -1.30
C ASP A 116 -4.18 -5.80 0.14
N VAL A 117 -5.47 -5.87 0.45
CA VAL A 117 -6.03 -5.55 1.77
C VAL A 117 -6.29 -6.79 2.61
N GLY A 118 -5.80 -7.97 2.19
CA GLY A 118 -6.10 -9.24 2.85
C GLY A 118 -5.65 -9.35 4.30
N ASN A 119 -4.74 -8.49 4.78
CA ASN A 119 -4.33 -8.43 6.19
C ASN A 119 -5.06 -7.35 7.01
N VAL A 120 -5.93 -6.55 6.38
CA VAL A 120 -6.66 -5.49 7.09
C VAL A 120 -7.76 -6.10 7.96
N THR A 121 -7.79 -5.70 9.23
CA THR A 121 -8.80 -6.13 10.20
C THR A 121 -9.77 -5.01 10.58
N ASN A 122 -9.38 -3.74 10.35
CA ASN A 122 -10.16 -2.57 10.74
C ASN A 122 -10.30 -1.59 9.56
N MET A 123 -11.53 -1.45 9.05
CA MET A 123 -11.92 -0.47 8.02
C MET A 123 -13.02 0.49 8.52
N ARG A 124 -13.14 0.64 9.85
CA ARG A 124 -14.13 1.51 10.48
C ARG A 124 -14.09 2.91 9.88
N ARG A 125 -15.23 3.41 9.35
CA ARG A 125 -15.38 4.75 8.76
C ARG A 125 -14.37 5.10 7.66
N MET A 126 -13.76 4.11 6.99
CA MET A 126 -12.67 4.36 6.04
C MET A 126 -13.04 5.39 4.97
N PHE A 127 -14.25 5.31 4.42
CA PHE A 127 -14.76 6.21 3.38
C PHE A 127 -15.98 7.03 3.85
N LEU A 128 -16.16 7.25 5.17
CA LEU A 128 -17.28 8.03 5.68
C LEU A 128 -17.24 9.46 5.12
N THR A 129 -18.35 9.91 4.50
CA THR A 129 -18.50 11.23 3.87
C THR A 129 -17.41 11.52 2.81
N SER A 130 -16.84 10.48 2.18
CA SER A 130 -15.75 10.57 1.20
C SER A 130 -16.28 10.74 -0.24
N LYS A 131 -15.45 11.33 -1.11
CA LYS A 131 -15.68 11.41 -2.56
C LYS A 131 -15.30 10.14 -3.32
N PHE A 132 -14.75 9.14 -2.63
CA PHE A 132 -14.29 7.91 -3.26
C PHE A 132 -15.43 7.13 -3.91
N ASN A 133 -15.24 6.77 -5.18
CA ASN A 133 -16.14 5.92 -5.96
C ASN A 133 -15.37 5.00 -6.94
N GLY A 134 -14.13 4.61 -6.57
CA GLY A 134 -13.29 3.72 -7.35
C GLY A 134 -13.70 2.24 -7.25
N ASP A 135 -13.11 1.40 -8.11
CA ASP A 135 -13.36 -0.05 -8.12
C ASP A 135 -12.57 -0.74 -6.99
N ILE A 136 -13.30 -1.34 -6.06
CA ILE A 136 -12.78 -2.17 -4.96
C ILE A 136 -13.45 -3.56 -4.92
N SER A 137 -14.10 -3.97 -6.01
CA SER A 137 -14.84 -5.23 -6.12
C SER A 137 -13.97 -6.48 -5.91
N LYS A 138 -12.65 -6.36 -6.07
CA LYS A 138 -11.67 -7.45 -5.95
C LYS A 138 -10.96 -7.51 -4.61
N TRP A 139 -11.25 -6.59 -3.70
CA TRP A 139 -10.64 -6.62 -2.38
C TRP A 139 -11.04 -7.87 -1.62
N ASP A 140 -10.04 -8.54 -1.03
CA ASP A 140 -10.27 -9.60 -0.04
C ASP A 140 -10.46 -8.95 1.33
N VAL A 141 -11.70 -8.92 1.79
CA VAL A 141 -12.09 -8.34 3.09
C VAL A 141 -12.42 -9.41 4.14
N SER A 142 -12.11 -10.67 3.85
CA SER A 142 -12.45 -11.80 4.71
C SER A 142 -11.84 -11.76 6.13
N ASN A 143 -10.81 -10.94 6.34
CA ASN A 143 -10.20 -10.74 7.66
C ASN A 143 -10.70 -9.47 8.37
N VAL A 144 -11.57 -8.66 7.74
CA VAL A 144 -12.04 -7.40 8.34
C VAL A 144 -13.12 -7.69 9.38
N THR A 145 -12.89 -7.25 10.60
CA THR A 145 -13.80 -7.43 11.74
C THR A 145 -14.56 -6.17 12.14
N ASP A 146 -14.13 -4.98 11.68
CA ASP A 146 -14.85 -3.72 11.90
C ASP A 146 -14.97 -2.91 10.61
N MET A 147 -16.19 -2.85 10.05
CA MET A 147 -16.58 -2.00 8.92
C MET A 147 -17.63 -0.96 9.32
N TYR A 148 -17.74 -0.61 10.62
CA TYR A 148 -18.76 0.28 11.11
C TYR A 148 -18.75 1.61 10.36
N ARG A 149 -19.88 1.93 9.68
CA ARG A 149 -20.08 3.13 8.88
C ARG A 149 -19.04 3.38 7.78
N MET A 150 -18.45 2.32 7.21
CA MET A 150 -17.38 2.43 6.20
C MET A 150 -17.75 3.36 5.04
N PHE A 151 -18.99 3.30 4.55
CA PHE A 151 -19.49 4.12 3.43
C PHE A 151 -20.62 5.09 3.82
N TYR A 152 -20.79 5.37 5.11
CA TYR A 152 -21.86 6.26 5.56
C TYR A 152 -21.72 7.66 4.94
N GLU A 153 -22.79 8.17 4.28
CA GLU A 153 -22.78 9.46 3.57
C GLU A 153 -21.66 9.61 2.51
N SER A 154 -21.10 8.52 1.99
CA SER A 154 -20.08 8.56 0.92
C SER A 154 -20.72 8.63 -0.48
N GLU A 155 -19.91 8.99 -1.50
CA GLU A 155 -20.33 8.92 -2.91
C GLU A 155 -20.17 7.51 -3.51
N PHE A 156 -19.68 6.53 -2.73
CA PHE A 156 -19.45 5.18 -3.20
C PHE A 156 -20.75 4.48 -3.61
N ASN A 157 -20.77 3.97 -4.85
CA ASN A 157 -21.87 3.15 -5.40
C ASN A 157 -21.37 1.92 -6.19
N GLY A 158 -20.10 1.50 -5.94
CA GLY A 158 -19.47 0.36 -6.58
C GLY A 158 -20.07 -0.99 -6.19
N ASP A 159 -19.78 -2.03 -6.99
CA ASP A 159 -20.21 -3.41 -6.73
C ASP A 159 -19.29 -4.08 -5.69
N ILE A 160 -19.87 -4.47 -4.55
CA ILE A 160 -19.22 -5.21 -3.47
C ILE A 160 -19.93 -6.55 -3.18
N SER A 161 -20.73 -7.04 -4.12
CA SER A 161 -21.51 -8.26 -3.95
C SER A 161 -20.69 -9.54 -3.74
N LYS A 162 -19.38 -9.48 -4.07
CA LYS A 162 -18.44 -10.61 -3.93
C LYS A 162 -17.64 -10.58 -2.62
N TRP A 163 -17.83 -9.57 -1.80
CA TRP A 163 -17.12 -9.49 -0.52
C TRP A 163 -17.62 -10.57 0.44
N ASP A 164 -16.68 -11.28 1.06
CA ASP A 164 -16.99 -12.17 2.19
C ASP A 164 -16.96 -11.34 3.48
N VAL A 165 -18.14 -11.14 4.06
CA VAL A 165 -18.35 -10.36 5.30
C VAL A 165 -18.91 -11.23 6.41
N SER A 166 -18.59 -12.52 6.39
CA SER A 166 -19.12 -13.50 7.36
C SER A 166 -18.46 -13.44 8.76
N ASN A 167 -17.48 -12.57 8.98
CA ASN A 167 -16.81 -12.39 10.27
C ASN A 167 -17.58 -11.48 11.24
#